data_208005ef864a1dee15f9561857ce83c5
#
_entry.id   208005ef864a1dee15f9561857ce83c5
#
_cell.length_a   1.000
_cell.length_b   1.000
_cell.length_c   1.000
_cell.angle_alpha   90.00
_cell.angle_beta   90.00
_cell.angle_gamma   90.00
#
_symmetry.space_group_name_H-M   'P 1'
#
loop_
_entity.id
_entity.type
_entity.pdbx_description
1 polymer ?
#
loop_
_entity_poly.entity_id
_entity_poly.type
_entity_poly.pdbx_seq_one_letter_code
_entity_poly.pdbx_strand_id
1 'polypeptide(L)'
;DVCSSDLSAFGDKARRLNLDIHIETSASDKASIDEAVAIALKTGASSVRFYPRYEGNLRDVLSIIANDIAYVRETYQDSGLTFTIEQHEDLKSHELVSLVKESEMESLSLLFDFANMINANEHPIDALKTMAPHITQVHIKDALIVKEEGGLGHKACISGQGDMPFKALLTHLICLGDDEPQVTAYGLEEEVDYYAPAFRFEDEDDNPWIPYRQMSETPLPENHLLDARLRKEKEDAINQINHVRNVLQQIKQEANHLLNH
;
A
#
# COMPACT_ATOMS: atom_id res chain seq x y z
N ASP A 1 16.10 0.48 -20.53
CA ASP A 1 16.01 1.96 -20.39
C ASP A 1 14.77 2.45 -21.10
N VAL A 2 13.74 2.88 -20.36
CA VAL A 2 12.56 3.52 -20.96
C VAL A 2 12.99 4.92 -21.38
N CYS A 3 12.85 5.23 -22.68
CA CYS A 3 13.24 6.54 -23.21
C CYS A 3 12.32 7.63 -22.63
N SER A 4 12.87 8.81 -22.35
CA SER A 4 12.10 9.97 -21.84
C SER A 4 10.89 10.36 -22.72
N SER A 5 11.02 10.16 -24.06
CA SER A 5 9.91 10.37 -25.00
C SER A 5 8.78 9.37 -24.80
N ASP A 6 9.09 8.13 -24.36
CA ASP A 6 8.09 7.08 -24.18
C ASP A 6 7.25 7.35 -22.92
N LEU A 7 7.87 7.85 -21.84
CA LEU A 7 7.16 8.26 -20.62
C LEU A 7 6.17 9.40 -20.89
N SER A 8 6.58 10.41 -21.65
CA SER A 8 5.69 11.51 -22.01
C SER A 8 4.53 11.04 -22.90
N ALA A 9 4.81 10.18 -23.88
CA ALA A 9 3.78 9.59 -24.74
C ALA A 9 2.80 8.71 -23.95
N PHE A 10 3.29 7.99 -22.93
CA PHE A 10 2.47 7.21 -22.01
C PHE A 10 1.53 8.12 -21.21
N GLY A 11 2.06 9.20 -20.62
CA GLY A 11 1.27 10.20 -19.90
C GLY A 11 0.21 10.86 -20.78
N ASP A 12 0.56 11.22 -22.04
CA ASP A 12 -0.40 11.76 -23.02
C ASP A 12 -1.52 10.77 -23.32
N LYS A 13 -1.20 9.48 -23.42
CA LYS A 13 -2.20 8.43 -23.63
C LYS A 13 -3.14 8.29 -22.44
N ALA A 14 -2.61 8.28 -21.21
CA ALA A 14 -3.42 8.20 -20.01
C ALA A 14 -4.40 9.39 -19.91
N ARG A 15 -3.92 10.61 -20.13
CA ARG A 15 -4.78 11.80 -20.15
C ARG A 15 -5.90 11.72 -21.20
N ARG A 16 -5.60 11.25 -22.42
CA ARG A 16 -6.63 11.05 -23.46
C ARG A 16 -7.68 10.03 -23.08
N LEU A 17 -7.31 9.05 -22.22
CA LEU A 17 -8.21 8.01 -21.73
C LEU A 17 -8.88 8.39 -20.41
N ASN A 18 -8.60 9.61 -19.89
CA ASN A 18 -9.05 10.07 -18.58
C ASN A 18 -8.65 9.10 -17.45
N LEU A 19 -7.38 8.70 -17.48
CA LEU A 19 -6.76 7.85 -16.45
C LEU A 19 -5.74 8.66 -15.66
N ASP A 20 -5.80 8.56 -14.35
CA ASP A 20 -4.76 9.06 -13.45
C ASP A 20 -3.61 8.05 -13.38
N ILE A 21 -2.41 8.57 -13.10
CA ILE A 21 -1.20 7.77 -12.94
C ILE A 21 -0.68 8.01 -11.52
N HIS A 22 -0.37 6.93 -10.83
CA HIS A 22 0.37 6.91 -9.58
C HIS A 22 1.67 6.16 -9.78
N ILE A 23 2.78 6.69 -9.30
CA ILE A 23 4.09 6.03 -9.39
C ILE A 23 4.39 5.37 -8.05
N GLU A 24 4.95 4.18 -8.12
CA GLU A 24 5.30 3.40 -6.94
C GLU A 24 6.77 2.97 -6.99
N THR A 25 7.44 3.07 -5.85
CA THR A 25 8.81 2.56 -5.66
C THR A 25 8.92 1.76 -4.37
N SER A 26 9.72 0.71 -4.39
CA SER A 26 9.92 -0.22 -3.28
C SER A 26 11.11 0.17 -2.40
N ALA A 27 11.45 1.44 -2.34
CA ALA A 27 12.50 1.99 -1.51
C ALA A 27 12.23 3.46 -1.17
N SER A 28 12.83 3.97 -0.08
CA SER A 28 12.73 5.36 0.35
C SER A 28 14.03 6.15 0.21
N ASP A 29 15.11 5.51 -0.22
CA ASP A 29 16.39 6.18 -0.41
C ASP A 29 16.32 7.27 -1.52
N LYS A 30 17.24 8.23 -1.42
CA LYS A 30 17.27 9.42 -2.31
C LYS A 30 17.25 9.06 -3.79
N ALA A 31 18.03 8.08 -4.21
CA ALA A 31 18.15 7.73 -5.64
C ALA A 31 16.85 7.13 -6.18
N SER A 32 16.22 6.26 -5.41
CA SER A 32 14.93 5.64 -5.74
C SER A 32 13.79 6.68 -5.79
N ILE A 33 13.77 7.61 -4.85
CA ILE A 33 12.81 8.71 -4.83
C ILE A 33 13.02 9.65 -6.02
N ASP A 34 14.28 10.05 -6.31
CA ASP A 34 14.59 10.93 -7.45
C ASP A 34 14.15 10.32 -8.78
N GLU A 35 14.37 9.02 -8.97
CA GLU A 35 13.92 8.29 -10.15
C GLU A 35 12.38 8.27 -10.25
N ALA A 36 11.70 7.91 -9.15
CA ALA A 36 10.24 7.86 -9.10
C ALA A 36 9.61 9.23 -9.40
N VAL A 37 10.13 10.30 -8.79
CA VAL A 37 9.68 11.67 -9.04
C VAL A 37 9.94 12.09 -10.49
N ALA A 38 11.11 11.76 -11.05
CA ALA A 38 11.42 12.09 -12.44
C ALA A 38 10.45 11.39 -13.41
N ILE A 39 10.05 10.14 -13.12
CA ILE A 39 9.02 9.41 -13.88
C ILE A 39 7.66 10.06 -13.69
N ALA A 40 7.27 10.41 -12.46
CA ALA A 40 5.99 11.06 -12.15
C ALA A 40 5.84 12.38 -12.92
N LEU A 41 6.83 13.24 -12.88
CA LEU A 41 6.82 14.53 -13.59
C LEU A 41 6.73 14.35 -15.11
N LYS A 42 7.40 13.36 -15.68
CA LYS A 42 7.36 13.08 -17.13
C LYS A 42 6.05 12.47 -17.60
N THR A 43 5.44 11.64 -16.79
CA THR A 43 4.15 11.00 -17.11
C THR A 43 2.96 11.91 -16.78
N GLY A 44 3.17 12.91 -15.92
CA GLY A 44 2.10 13.73 -15.36
C GLY A 44 1.30 12.98 -14.30
N ALA A 45 1.96 12.07 -13.57
CA ALA A 45 1.37 11.40 -12.42
C ALA A 45 1.06 12.39 -11.30
N SER A 46 0.08 12.08 -10.46
CA SER A 46 -0.37 12.92 -9.35
C SER A 46 0.33 12.61 -8.04
N SER A 47 0.86 11.39 -7.88
CA SER A 47 1.48 10.95 -6.63
C SER A 47 2.63 9.97 -6.81
N VAL A 48 3.46 9.90 -5.77
CA VAL A 48 4.51 8.89 -5.60
C VAL A 48 4.28 8.15 -4.29
N ARG A 49 4.12 6.83 -4.36
CA ARG A 49 4.09 5.93 -3.22
C ARG A 49 5.47 5.30 -3.04
N PHE A 50 5.92 5.20 -1.80
CA PHE A 50 7.13 4.49 -1.43
C PHE A 50 6.96 3.73 -0.10
N TYR A 51 7.83 2.75 0.14
CA TYR A 51 7.98 2.12 1.44
C TYR A 51 9.45 1.84 1.73
N PRO A 52 9.86 2.01 3.01
CA PRO A 52 11.25 1.79 3.40
C PRO A 52 11.59 0.30 3.41
N ARG A 53 12.87 -0.01 3.22
CA ARG A 53 13.45 -1.36 3.32
C ARG A 53 14.79 -1.30 4.03
N TYR A 54 14.76 -1.09 5.33
CA TYR A 54 15.97 -0.98 6.13
C TYR A 54 16.06 -2.12 7.13
N GLU A 55 17.28 -2.56 7.40
CA GLU A 55 17.62 -3.53 8.43
C GLU A 55 18.28 -2.81 9.61
N GLY A 56 17.97 -3.20 10.82
CA GLY A 56 18.58 -2.64 12.04
C GLY A 56 17.65 -2.60 13.21
N ASN A 57 18.13 -2.02 14.30
CA ASN A 57 17.24 -1.73 15.43
C ASN A 57 16.18 -0.71 15.01
N LEU A 58 14.96 -0.88 15.49
CA LEU A 58 13.81 -0.07 15.12
C LEU A 58 14.08 1.45 15.19
N ARG A 59 14.72 1.92 16.27
CA ARG A 59 15.03 3.36 16.43
C ARG A 59 15.96 3.89 15.35
N ASP A 60 16.95 3.09 14.93
CA ASP A 60 17.88 3.47 13.87
C ASP A 60 17.15 3.47 12.51
N VAL A 61 16.32 2.45 12.26
CA VAL A 61 15.48 2.36 11.06
C VAL A 61 14.54 3.57 10.97
N LEU A 62 13.82 3.90 12.03
CA LEU A 62 12.93 5.07 12.05
C LEU A 62 13.70 6.39 11.81
N SER A 63 14.91 6.51 12.37
CA SER A 63 15.76 7.69 12.14
C SER A 63 16.20 7.81 10.68
N ILE A 64 16.54 6.72 10.03
CA ILE A 64 16.89 6.69 8.59
C ILE A 64 15.67 7.13 7.76
N ILE A 65 14.50 6.56 8.03
CA ILE A 65 13.25 6.89 7.32
C ILE A 65 12.88 8.37 7.51
N ALA A 66 13.01 8.89 8.72
CA ALA A 66 12.76 10.31 8.99
C ALA A 66 13.70 11.24 8.16
N ASN A 67 14.97 10.83 7.97
CA ASN A 67 15.90 11.56 7.11
C ASN A 67 15.52 11.46 5.62
N ASP A 68 15.04 10.31 5.16
CA ASP A 68 14.54 10.16 3.79
C ASP A 68 13.31 11.06 3.56
N ILE A 69 12.38 11.09 4.51
CA ILE A 69 11.21 11.98 4.44
C ILE A 69 11.61 13.45 4.45
N ALA A 70 12.58 13.82 5.30
CA ALA A 70 13.11 15.19 5.32
C ALA A 70 13.70 15.57 3.96
N TYR A 71 14.42 14.67 3.31
CA TYR A 71 14.92 14.87 1.95
C TYR A 71 13.77 15.07 0.93
N VAL A 72 12.73 14.26 0.98
CA VAL A 72 11.55 14.42 0.11
C VAL A 72 10.92 15.79 0.31
N ARG A 73 10.71 16.20 1.56
CA ARG A 73 10.16 17.51 1.91
C ARG A 73 11.03 18.64 1.35
N GLU A 74 12.32 18.64 1.67
CA GLU A 74 13.26 19.70 1.27
C GLU A 74 13.40 19.83 -0.24
N THR A 75 13.28 18.73 -0.97
CA THR A 75 13.55 18.70 -2.41
C THR A 75 12.27 18.83 -3.24
N TYR A 76 11.14 18.27 -2.78
CA TYR A 76 9.98 18.04 -3.63
C TYR A 76 8.65 18.59 -3.09
N GLN A 77 8.59 19.26 -1.93
CA GLN A 77 7.34 19.82 -1.39
C GLN A 77 6.61 20.76 -2.37
N ASP A 78 7.35 21.47 -3.23
CA ASP A 78 6.81 22.41 -4.21
C ASP A 78 6.61 21.78 -5.61
N SER A 79 6.77 20.45 -5.73
CA SER A 79 6.65 19.77 -7.03
C SER A 79 5.20 19.65 -7.55
N GLY A 80 4.22 19.86 -6.69
CA GLY A 80 2.80 19.59 -6.96
C GLY A 80 2.41 18.12 -6.86
N LEU A 81 3.34 17.23 -6.49
CA LEU A 81 3.07 15.81 -6.23
C LEU A 81 2.61 15.61 -4.78
N THR A 82 1.75 14.62 -4.58
CA THR A 82 1.51 14.04 -3.26
C THR A 82 2.38 12.82 -3.04
N PHE A 83 2.70 12.53 -1.78
CA PHE A 83 3.53 11.40 -1.39
C PHE A 83 2.78 10.52 -0.41
N THR A 84 2.95 9.21 -0.53
CA THR A 84 2.41 8.27 0.45
C THR A 84 3.48 7.28 0.90
N ILE A 85 3.54 7.05 2.22
CA ILE A 85 4.28 5.91 2.78
C ILE A 85 3.29 4.76 2.94
N GLU A 86 3.63 3.62 2.39
CA GLU A 86 2.85 2.41 2.57
C GLU A 86 3.24 1.68 3.85
N GLN A 87 2.24 1.16 4.55
CA GLN A 87 2.45 0.14 5.56
C GLN A 87 2.79 -1.18 4.86
N HIS A 88 4.07 -1.52 4.87
CA HIS A 88 4.58 -2.69 4.14
C HIS A 88 5.31 -3.65 5.08
N GLU A 89 4.53 -4.39 5.89
CA GLU A 89 4.91 -5.56 6.69
C GLU A 89 5.78 -5.32 7.94
N ASP A 90 6.74 -4.39 7.94
CA ASP A 90 7.78 -4.26 8.97
C ASP A 90 7.49 -3.21 10.05
N LEU A 91 6.80 -2.13 9.70
CA LEU A 91 6.46 -1.05 10.62
C LEU A 91 5.02 -1.14 11.12
N LYS A 92 4.83 -0.87 12.41
CA LYS A 92 3.51 -0.76 13.03
C LYS A 92 2.82 0.54 12.62
N SER A 93 1.51 0.52 12.64
CA SER A 93 0.67 1.66 12.24
C SER A 93 1.00 2.95 13.01
N HIS A 94 1.26 2.87 14.33
CA HIS A 94 1.61 4.03 15.14
C HIS A 94 2.99 4.62 14.82
N GLU A 95 3.95 3.78 14.38
CA GLU A 95 5.29 4.20 13.97
C GLU A 95 5.19 5.03 12.69
N LEU A 96 4.42 4.57 11.71
CA LEU A 96 4.14 5.30 10.47
C LEU A 96 3.41 6.63 10.70
N VAL A 97 2.41 6.62 11.59
CA VAL A 97 1.70 7.84 11.98
C VAL A 97 2.65 8.86 12.63
N SER A 98 3.59 8.41 13.46
CA SER A 98 4.60 9.30 14.05
C SER A 98 5.50 9.91 12.99
N LEU A 99 5.99 9.12 12.03
CA LEU A 99 6.81 9.61 10.92
C LEU A 99 6.09 10.68 10.09
N VAL A 100 4.80 10.46 9.75
CA VAL A 100 4.02 11.45 8.99
C VAL A 100 3.82 12.73 9.80
N LYS A 101 3.45 12.63 11.07
CA LYS A 101 3.24 13.81 11.94
C LYS A 101 4.51 14.62 12.16
N GLU A 102 5.64 13.94 12.41
CA GLU A 102 6.92 14.58 12.68
C GLU A 102 7.57 15.17 11.42
N SER A 103 7.17 14.71 10.24
CA SER A 103 7.69 15.22 8.97
C SER A 103 7.34 16.68 8.69
N GLU A 104 6.23 17.19 9.27
CA GLU A 104 5.67 18.52 8.96
C GLU A 104 5.48 18.76 7.44
N MET A 105 5.22 17.70 6.67
CA MET A 105 5.03 17.73 5.22
C MET A 105 3.55 17.52 4.88
N GLU A 106 2.85 18.59 4.50
CA GLU A 106 1.41 18.54 4.20
C GLU A 106 1.05 17.60 3.04
N SER A 107 1.96 17.44 2.08
CA SER A 107 1.76 16.57 0.92
C SER A 107 2.10 15.10 1.18
N LEU A 108 2.50 14.72 2.43
CA LEU A 108 2.79 13.35 2.83
C LEU A 108 1.60 12.74 3.59
N SER A 109 1.22 11.55 3.20
CA SER A 109 0.13 10.78 3.80
C SER A 109 0.48 9.30 3.90
N LEU A 110 -0.50 8.47 4.26
CA LEU A 110 -0.34 7.03 4.37
C LEU A 110 -1.14 6.29 3.29
N LEU A 111 -0.54 5.22 2.78
CA LEU A 111 -1.24 4.18 2.06
C LEU A 111 -1.50 3.03 3.02
N PHE A 112 -2.77 2.67 3.18
CA PHE A 112 -3.21 1.55 3.99
C PHE A 112 -3.39 0.31 3.12
N ASP A 113 -2.67 -0.74 3.40
CA ASP A 113 -2.84 -2.04 2.77
C ASP A 113 -3.72 -2.94 3.65
N PHE A 114 -4.55 -3.80 3.05
CA PHE A 114 -5.51 -4.63 3.78
C PHE A 114 -4.87 -5.76 4.60
N ALA A 115 -3.66 -6.21 4.26
CA ALA A 115 -3.06 -7.39 4.86
C ALA A 115 -1.66 -7.16 5.46
N ASN A 116 -0.90 -6.16 5.01
CA ASN A 116 0.50 -5.99 5.42
C ASN A 116 0.69 -5.76 6.93
N MET A 117 -0.29 -5.17 7.64
CA MET A 117 -0.22 -4.99 9.09
C MET A 117 -0.18 -6.31 9.87
N ILE A 118 -0.65 -7.41 9.27
CA ILE A 118 -0.59 -8.74 9.91
C ILE A 118 0.85 -9.11 10.26
N ASN A 119 1.80 -8.83 9.36
CA ASN A 119 3.21 -9.12 9.55
C ASN A 119 3.85 -8.25 10.63
N ALA A 120 3.30 -7.06 10.86
CA ALA A 120 3.66 -6.19 11.97
C ALA A 120 2.95 -6.59 13.28
N ASN A 121 2.28 -7.76 13.31
CA ASN A 121 1.53 -8.28 14.45
C ASN A 121 0.40 -7.33 14.91
N GLU A 122 -0.31 -6.73 13.96
CA GLU A 122 -1.45 -5.85 14.22
C GLU A 122 -2.74 -6.40 13.64
N HIS A 123 -3.87 -6.13 14.31
CA HIS A 123 -5.18 -6.47 13.76
C HIS A 123 -5.61 -5.41 12.71
N PRO A 124 -6.12 -5.80 11.52
CA PRO A 124 -6.41 -4.87 10.42
C PRO A 124 -7.28 -3.67 10.79
N ILE A 125 -8.34 -3.89 11.59
CA ILE A 125 -9.25 -2.80 12.01
C ILE A 125 -8.57 -1.83 13.00
N ASP A 126 -7.67 -2.32 13.85
CA ASP A 126 -7.00 -1.46 14.84
C ASP A 126 -5.88 -0.65 14.17
N ALA A 127 -5.15 -1.26 13.24
CA ALA A 127 -4.18 -0.54 12.39
C ALA A 127 -4.89 0.55 11.56
N LEU A 128 -6.03 0.21 10.92
CA LEU A 128 -6.84 1.19 10.18
C LEU A 128 -7.25 2.38 11.07
N LYS A 129 -7.80 2.13 12.27
CA LYS A 129 -8.20 3.20 13.18
C LYS A 129 -7.04 4.11 13.57
N THR A 130 -5.86 3.52 13.79
CA THR A 130 -4.64 4.26 14.14
C THR A 130 -4.20 5.16 12.99
N MET A 131 -4.23 4.64 11.75
CA MET A 131 -3.78 5.34 10.55
C MET A 131 -4.86 6.28 9.96
N ALA A 132 -6.13 6.11 10.31
CA ALA A 132 -7.29 6.76 9.71
C ALA A 132 -7.12 8.26 9.42
N PRO A 133 -6.56 9.10 10.33
CA PRO A 133 -6.42 10.53 10.08
C PRO A 133 -5.48 10.89 8.91
N HIS A 134 -4.67 9.94 8.45
CA HIS A 134 -3.62 10.18 7.47
C HIS A 134 -3.74 9.32 6.21
N ILE A 135 -4.74 8.43 6.11
CA ILE A 135 -4.92 7.55 4.94
C ILE A 135 -5.50 8.34 3.77
N THR A 136 -4.81 8.36 2.64
CA THR A 136 -5.33 8.92 1.38
C THR A 136 -5.33 7.92 0.23
N GLN A 137 -4.60 6.83 0.36
CA GLN A 137 -4.55 5.75 -0.62
C GLN A 137 -4.70 4.39 0.06
N VAL A 138 -5.17 3.42 -0.68
CA VAL A 138 -5.47 2.09 -0.16
C VAL A 138 -5.07 1.03 -1.17
N HIS A 139 -4.42 -0.03 -0.70
CA HIS A 139 -4.30 -1.30 -1.43
C HIS A 139 -5.30 -2.31 -0.90
N ILE A 140 -6.10 -2.84 -1.80
CA ILE A 140 -7.13 -3.83 -1.50
C ILE A 140 -6.62 -5.20 -1.92
N LYS A 141 -6.42 -6.07 -0.95
CA LYS A 141 -6.10 -7.48 -1.15
C LYS A 141 -6.76 -8.36 -0.09
N ASP A 142 -6.77 -9.65 -0.30
CA ASP A 142 -7.24 -10.61 0.68
C ASP A 142 -6.15 -11.63 1.01
N ALA A 143 -6.11 -12.08 2.24
CA ALA A 143 -5.08 -12.98 2.72
C ALA A 143 -5.57 -13.89 3.84
N LEU A 144 -4.99 -15.08 3.92
CA LEU A 144 -5.08 -15.98 5.05
C LEU A 144 -4.03 -15.58 6.10
N ILE A 145 -4.43 -15.54 7.36
CA ILE A 145 -3.53 -15.30 8.48
C ILE A 145 -2.81 -16.60 8.82
N VAL A 146 -1.48 -16.56 8.80
CA VAL A 146 -0.62 -17.70 9.12
C VAL A 146 0.02 -17.47 10.49
N LYS A 147 -0.28 -18.37 11.45
CA LYS A 147 0.36 -18.29 12.77
C LYS A 147 1.79 -18.82 12.70
N GLU A 148 2.70 -18.05 13.23
CA GLU A 148 4.11 -18.37 13.37
C GLU A 148 4.54 -18.33 14.84
N GLU A 149 5.78 -18.67 15.15
CA GLU A 149 6.31 -18.61 16.51
C GLU A 149 6.39 -17.16 17.00
N GLY A 150 5.45 -16.76 17.86
CA GLY A 150 5.38 -15.43 18.46
C GLY A 150 4.88 -14.29 17.55
N GLY A 151 4.46 -14.59 16.31
CA GLY A 151 4.00 -13.58 15.37
C GLY A 151 2.98 -14.09 14.35
N LEU A 152 2.63 -13.24 13.40
CA LEU A 152 1.67 -13.54 12.35
C LEU A 152 2.29 -13.25 10.98
N GLY A 153 2.22 -14.22 10.08
CA GLY A 153 2.44 -14.05 8.66
C GLY A 153 1.12 -13.93 7.90
N HIS A 154 1.17 -13.57 6.63
CA HIS A 154 0.01 -13.68 5.76
C HIS A 154 0.34 -14.41 4.46
N LYS A 155 -0.66 -15.09 3.91
CA LYS A 155 -0.61 -15.66 2.57
C LYS A 155 -1.73 -15.05 1.74
N ALA A 156 -1.37 -14.30 0.71
CA ALA A 156 -2.34 -13.70 -0.21
C ALA A 156 -3.17 -14.77 -0.92
N CYS A 157 -4.45 -14.52 -1.06
CA CYS A 157 -5.42 -15.44 -1.65
C CYS A 157 -6.44 -14.68 -2.51
N ILE A 158 -7.25 -15.44 -3.25
CA ILE A 158 -8.34 -14.85 -4.05
C ILE A 158 -9.27 -14.05 -3.15
N SER A 159 -9.59 -12.82 -3.52
CA SER A 159 -10.45 -11.92 -2.76
C SER A 159 -11.81 -12.54 -2.44
N GLY A 160 -12.17 -12.52 -1.16
CA GLY A 160 -13.35 -13.16 -0.59
C GLY A 160 -13.11 -14.58 -0.05
N GLN A 161 -11.88 -15.08 -0.10
CA GLN A 161 -11.50 -16.39 0.42
C GLN A 161 -10.53 -16.30 1.62
N GLY A 162 -10.14 -15.09 2.00
CA GLY A 162 -9.21 -14.82 3.09
C GLY A 162 -9.90 -14.52 4.42
N ASP A 163 -9.07 -14.14 5.37
CA ASP A 163 -9.46 -13.81 6.74
C ASP A 163 -9.62 -12.29 6.96
N MET A 164 -9.38 -11.48 5.92
CA MET A 164 -9.48 -10.04 6.07
C MET A 164 -10.93 -9.60 6.30
N PRO A 165 -11.18 -8.70 7.27
CA PRO A 165 -12.52 -8.18 7.53
C PRO A 165 -12.95 -7.18 6.44
N PHE A 166 -12.98 -7.65 5.20
CA PHE A 166 -13.01 -6.90 3.95
C PHE A 166 -14.11 -5.83 3.92
N LYS A 167 -15.35 -6.22 4.25
CA LYS A 167 -16.48 -5.29 4.26
C LYS A 167 -16.32 -4.21 5.33
N ALA A 168 -15.84 -4.56 6.52
CA ALA A 168 -15.63 -3.61 7.60
C ALA A 168 -14.53 -2.60 7.23
N LEU A 169 -13.41 -3.07 6.65
CA LEU A 169 -12.33 -2.20 6.17
C LEU A 169 -12.85 -1.21 5.13
N LEU A 170 -13.53 -1.68 4.09
CA LEU A 170 -14.10 -0.81 3.05
C LEU A 170 -15.10 0.19 3.62
N THR A 171 -15.97 -0.25 4.53
CA THR A 171 -16.96 0.64 5.16
C THR A 171 -16.26 1.77 5.92
N HIS A 172 -15.27 1.46 6.74
CA HIS A 172 -14.51 2.47 7.47
C HIS A 172 -13.79 3.45 6.53
N LEU A 173 -13.12 2.93 5.50
CA LEU A 173 -12.34 3.76 4.56
C LEU A 173 -13.22 4.71 3.73
N ILE A 174 -14.39 4.24 3.28
CA ILE A 174 -15.33 5.07 2.52
C ILE A 174 -15.93 6.19 3.40
N CYS A 175 -16.04 5.96 4.70
CA CYS A 175 -16.54 6.93 5.67
C CYS A 175 -15.46 7.89 6.20
N LEU A 176 -14.23 7.83 5.71
CA LEU A 176 -13.20 8.81 6.06
C LEU A 176 -13.41 10.12 5.29
N GLY A 177 -13.20 11.23 6.00
CA GLY A 177 -13.45 12.58 5.50
C GLY A 177 -14.85 13.09 5.90
N ASP A 178 -14.98 14.41 5.88
CA ASP A 178 -16.25 15.07 6.26
C ASP A 178 -17.11 15.34 5.01
N ASP A 179 -16.89 16.47 4.34
CA ASP A 179 -17.67 16.88 3.16
C ASP A 179 -17.16 16.23 1.86
N GLU A 180 -15.86 15.88 1.81
CA GLU A 180 -15.21 15.24 0.66
C GLU A 180 -14.52 13.93 1.10
N PRO A 181 -14.44 12.93 0.21
CA PRO A 181 -13.74 11.68 0.52
C PRO A 181 -12.26 11.92 0.83
N GLN A 182 -11.78 11.44 1.98
CA GLN A 182 -10.36 11.53 2.35
C GLN A 182 -9.51 10.57 1.50
N VAL A 183 -10.02 9.36 1.24
CA VAL A 183 -9.32 8.37 0.40
C VAL A 183 -9.57 8.68 -1.07
N THR A 184 -8.51 9.02 -1.78
CA THR A 184 -8.57 9.47 -3.18
C THR A 184 -8.25 8.37 -4.19
N ALA A 185 -7.59 7.30 -3.77
CA ALA A 185 -7.25 6.17 -4.65
C ALA A 185 -7.37 4.81 -3.94
N TYR A 186 -7.95 3.85 -4.64
CA TYR A 186 -8.05 2.45 -4.24
C TYR A 186 -7.38 1.57 -5.28
N GLY A 187 -6.20 1.05 -4.97
CA GLY A 187 -5.50 0.05 -5.79
C GLY A 187 -6.06 -1.35 -5.53
N LEU A 188 -6.35 -2.08 -6.59
CA LEU A 188 -6.69 -3.50 -6.49
C LEU A 188 -5.40 -4.30 -6.69
N GLU A 189 -4.98 -5.01 -5.65
CA GLU A 189 -3.74 -5.76 -5.61
C GLU A 189 -4.04 -7.25 -5.38
N GLU A 190 -3.91 -8.05 -6.42
CA GLU A 190 -4.19 -9.49 -6.37
C GLU A 190 -2.88 -10.25 -6.50
N GLU A 191 -2.30 -10.65 -5.37
CA GLU A 191 -1.00 -11.33 -5.28
C GLU A 191 -1.15 -12.81 -4.84
N VAL A 192 -2.07 -13.54 -5.46
CA VAL A 192 -2.37 -14.92 -5.06
C VAL A 192 -1.11 -15.77 -4.92
N ASP A 193 -1.03 -16.50 -3.79
CA ASP A 193 0.09 -17.32 -3.35
C ASP A 193 1.34 -16.57 -2.84
N TYR A 194 1.37 -15.23 -2.86
CA TYR A 194 2.40 -14.49 -2.15
C TYR A 194 2.35 -14.78 -0.65
N TYR A 195 3.49 -15.04 -0.05
CA TYR A 195 3.63 -15.28 1.38
C TYR A 195 4.62 -14.31 2.00
N ALA A 196 4.20 -13.66 3.07
CA ALA A 196 5.06 -12.83 3.90
C ALA A 196 5.09 -13.39 5.34
N PRO A 197 6.28 -13.60 5.91
CA PRO A 197 6.42 -14.06 7.30
C PRO A 197 6.16 -12.95 8.31
N ALA A 198 6.11 -13.30 9.59
CA ALA A 198 6.08 -12.33 10.68
C ALA A 198 7.36 -11.49 10.71
N PHE A 199 7.22 -10.18 10.83
CA PHE A 199 8.31 -9.22 11.03
C PHE A 199 8.38 -8.71 12.48
N ARG A 200 7.22 -8.63 13.14
CA ARG A 200 7.08 -8.15 14.51
C ARG A 200 6.42 -9.21 15.38
N PHE A 201 6.74 -9.22 16.66
CA PHE A 201 6.39 -10.30 17.58
C PHE A 201 5.68 -9.77 18.82
N GLU A 202 4.91 -10.64 19.52
CA GLU A 202 4.15 -10.28 20.72
C GLU A 202 5.06 -9.84 21.87
N ASP A 203 6.17 -10.54 22.08
CA ASP A 203 7.11 -10.35 23.18
C ASP A 203 8.37 -9.54 22.77
N GLU A 204 8.27 -8.70 21.73
CA GLU A 204 9.39 -7.85 21.32
C GLU A 204 9.68 -6.76 22.34
N ASP A 205 10.95 -6.37 22.46
CA ASP A 205 11.35 -5.22 23.29
C ASP A 205 11.00 -3.88 22.61
N ASP A 206 11.28 -2.75 23.30
CA ASP A 206 10.99 -1.40 22.80
C ASP A 206 11.88 -0.98 21.60
N ASN A 207 12.83 -1.80 21.20
CA ASN A 207 13.75 -1.50 20.10
C ASN A 207 14.15 -2.78 19.35
N PRO A 208 13.17 -3.52 18.81
CA PRO A 208 13.41 -4.81 18.17
C PRO A 208 14.29 -4.65 16.94
N TRP A 209 14.93 -5.75 16.55
CA TRP A 209 15.65 -5.82 15.29
C TRP A 209 14.66 -6.01 14.12
N ILE A 210 14.66 -5.09 13.19
CA ILE A 210 13.92 -5.21 11.92
C ILE A 210 14.82 -5.92 10.92
N PRO A 211 14.42 -7.10 10.43
CA PRO A 211 15.22 -7.84 9.46
C PRO A 211 15.12 -7.22 8.06
N TYR A 212 16.18 -7.35 7.26
CA TYR A 212 16.11 -6.98 5.86
C TYR A 212 15.15 -7.91 5.11
N ARG A 213 14.17 -7.33 4.45
CA ARG A 213 13.30 -8.08 3.58
C ARG A 213 13.97 -8.31 2.22
N GLN A 214 14.40 -9.54 1.98
CA GLN A 214 14.84 -9.92 0.64
C GLN A 214 13.63 -9.98 -0.30
N MET A 215 13.76 -9.34 -1.47
CA MET A 215 12.84 -9.64 -2.56
C MET A 215 13.07 -11.10 -2.95
N SER A 216 12.03 -11.91 -2.83
CA SER A 216 12.11 -13.26 -3.37
C SER A 216 12.20 -13.16 -4.89
N GLU A 217 13.36 -13.46 -5.44
CA GLU A 217 13.47 -13.71 -6.87
C GLU A 217 12.66 -14.97 -7.17
N THR A 218 11.41 -14.80 -7.54
CA THR A 218 10.62 -15.92 -8.06
C THR A 218 11.17 -16.20 -9.46
N PRO A 219 11.75 -17.37 -9.71
CA PRO A 219 12.23 -17.70 -11.05
C PRO A 219 11.10 -17.56 -12.05
N LEU A 220 11.38 -16.90 -13.18
CA LEU A 220 10.41 -16.85 -14.27
C LEU A 220 9.98 -18.28 -14.63
N PRO A 221 8.68 -18.56 -14.76
CA PRO A 221 8.23 -19.87 -15.20
C PRO A 221 8.76 -20.18 -16.59
N GLU A 222 8.92 -21.46 -16.89
CA GLU A 222 9.20 -21.87 -18.26
C GLU A 222 8.16 -21.29 -19.22
N ASN A 223 8.59 -20.89 -20.42
CA ASN A 223 7.76 -20.17 -21.39
C ASN A 223 6.36 -20.78 -21.61
N HIS A 224 6.25 -22.11 -21.60
CA HIS A 224 4.95 -22.79 -21.77
C HIS A 224 4.01 -22.65 -20.58
N LEU A 225 4.52 -22.30 -19.38
CA LEU A 225 3.73 -22.04 -18.19
C LEU A 225 3.36 -20.56 -18.04
N LEU A 226 4.10 -19.65 -18.70
CA LEU A 226 3.87 -18.20 -18.61
C LEU A 226 2.45 -17.83 -19.05
N ASP A 227 2.00 -18.31 -20.19
CA ASP A 227 0.64 -18.03 -20.70
C ASP A 227 -0.46 -18.54 -19.76
N ALA A 228 -0.23 -19.65 -19.08
CA ALA A 228 -1.17 -20.18 -18.08
C ALA A 228 -1.22 -19.29 -16.85
N ARG A 229 -0.08 -18.80 -16.37
CA ARG A 229 -0.01 -17.86 -15.24
C ARG A 229 -0.66 -16.53 -15.58
N LEU A 230 -0.35 -15.94 -16.73
CA LEU A 230 -0.95 -14.68 -17.17
C LEU A 230 -2.49 -14.78 -17.31
N ARG A 231 -3.00 -15.92 -17.79
CA ARG A 231 -4.45 -16.14 -17.83
C ARG A 231 -5.04 -16.22 -16.43
N LYS A 232 -4.36 -16.93 -15.50
CA LYS A 232 -4.81 -17.04 -14.12
C LYS A 232 -4.79 -15.70 -13.41
N GLU A 233 -3.74 -14.92 -13.52
CA GLU A 233 -3.67 -13.55 -12.96
C GLU A 233 -4.81 -12.67 -13.47
N LYS A 234 -5.11 -12.74 -14.76
CA LYS A 234 -6.26 -12.03 -15.31
C LYS A 234 -7.60 -12.49 -14.74
N GLU A 235 -7.79 -13.80 -14.55
CA GLU A 235 -8.99 -14.37 -13.93
C GLU A 235 -9.10 -13.93 -12.47
N ASP A 236 -8.00 -13.95 -11.71
CA ASP A 236 -7.94 -13.55 -10.32
C ASP A 236 -8.25 -12.05 -10.18
N ALA A 237 -7.69 -11.18 -11.04
CA ALA A 237 -8.01 -9.76 -11.06
C ALA A 237 -9.50 -9.49 -11.38
N ILE A 238 -10.11 -10.24 -12.31
CA ILE A 238 -11.54 -10.14 -12.60
C ILE A 238 -12.37 -10.57 -11.38
N ASN A 239 -11.97 -11.63 -10.69
CA ASN A 239 -12.63 -12.10 -9.47
C ASN A 239 -12.56 -11.03 -8.36
N GLN A 240 -11.41 -10.39 -8.16
CA GLN A 240 -11.24 -9.29 -7.23
C GLN A 240 -12.18 -8.12 -7.55
N ILE A 241 -12.20 -7.66 -8.80
CA ILE A 241 -13.10 -6.59 -9.25
C ILE A 241 -14.57 -6.93 -8.93
N ASN A 242 -14.98 -8.16 -9.20
CA ASN A 242 -16.35 -8.60 -8.95
C ASN A 242 -16.63 -8.69 -7.44
N HIS A 243 -15.68 -9.19 -6.65
CA HIS A 243 -15.82 -9.26 -5.18
C HIS A 243 -15.98 -7.86 -4.59
N VAL A 244 -15.07 -6.93 -4.92
CA VAL A 244 -15.14 -5.53 -4.45
C VAL A 244 -16.46 -4.87 -4.82
N ARG A 245 -16.92 -5.01 -6.07
CA ARG A 245 -18.22 -4.49 -6.52
C ARG A 245 -19.39 -5.05 -5.70
N ASN A 246 -19.38 -6.34 -5.41
CA ASN A 246 -20.42 -6.98 -4.60
C ASN A 246 -20.42 -6.44 -3.17
N VAL A 247 -19.25 -6.27 -2.55
CA VAL A 247 -19.14 -5.70 -1.20
C VAL A 247 -19.62 -4.24 -1.17
N LEU A 248 -19.21 -3.42 -2.15
CA LEU A 248 -19.68 -2.03 -2.27
C LEU A 248 -21.21 -1.95 -2.45
N GLN A 249 -21.79 -2.87 -3.21
CA GLN A 249 -23.25 -2.95 -3.36
C GLN A 249 -23.96 -3.30 -2.06
N GLN A 250 -23.40 -4.22 -1.26
CA GLN A 250 -23.93 -4.55 0.06
C GLN A 250 -23.87 -3.35 1.01
N ILE A 251 -22.73 -2.65 1.07
CA ILE A 251 -22.57 -1.43 1.89
C ILE A 251 -23.60 -0.39 1.49
N LYS A 252 -23.79 -0.16 0.18
CA LYS A 252 -24.81 0.79 -0.33
C LYS A 252 -26.23 0.39 0.06
N GLN A 253 -26.56 -0.89 -0.02
CA GLN A 253 -27.91 -1.38 0.38
C GLN A 253 -28.16 -1.17 1.86
N GLU A 254 -27.19 -1.44 2.73
CA GLU A 254 -27.29 -1.22 4.17
C GLU A 254 -27.41 0.27 4.52
N ALA A 255 -26.60 1.12 3.90
CA ALA A 255 -26.71 2.55 4.08
C ALA A 255 -28.11 3.08 3.68
N ASN A 256 -28.64 2.65 2.54
CA ASN A 256 -29.99 3.02 2.11
C ASN A 256 -31.08 2.52 3.06
N HIS A 257 -30.89 1.33 3.66
CA HIS A 257 -31.83 0.82 4.66
C HIS A 257 -31.85 1.69 5.92
N LEU A 258 -30.66 2.09 6.40
CA LEU A 258 -30.54 2.98 7.57
C LEU A 258 -31.10 4.37 7.35
N LEU A 259 -31.02 4.90 6.13
CA LEU A 259 -31.56 6.24 5.80
C LEU A 259 -33.10 6.26 5.65
N ASN A 260 -33.71 5.11 5.42
CA ASN A 260 -35.14 4.99 5.18
C ASN A 260 -35.94 4.52 6.42
N HIS A 261 -35.26 4.29 7.55
CA HIS A 261 -35.84 3.90 8.83
C HIS A 261 -35.32 4.75 9.97
#